data_8c2120bf3cc3c7ae39e621b9d4222d95
#
_entry.id   8c2120bf3cc3c7ae39e621b9d4222d95
#
_cell.length_a   1.000
_cell.length_b   1.000
_cell.length_c   1.000
_cell.angle_alpha   90.00
_cell.angle_beta   90.00
_cell.angle_gamma   90.00
#
_symmetry.space_group_name_H-M   'P 1'
#
loop_
_entity.id
_entity.type
_entity.pdbx_description
1 polymer ?
#
loop_
_entity_poly.entity_id
_entity_poly.type
_entity_poly.pdbx_seq_one_letter_code
_entity_poly.pdbx_strand_id
1 'polypeptide(L)'
;MVSLGVGENGYRRGLVAGSSAAVGGNLLYALEIFHNDGPFSKGDNYRKINGVLRYSRGTEAGGFNITAIAYTSAYNATDQIPKRAVDDGTLNRFSSIDSTDGGKVHRYSLSAAWHQNTENTATKVNAYIINNRLRIYSNFTYFLDDPVNGDQFAQPDNRTDMTLNASHAWKGSLFGRLSETTVGIQIQRDAIRNGLLSTKARQELSETRRDRIKETSVGAYLENTTHWAEKFRTVVGIREDYYKFAVHSSLDANSGRTHASLASPKLSLIFGPWAKTEFYLNAGAGFHSNDARGTVIAIDPKSGDPADRVPGLVRAKGAEAGIRTEIIPRLQSTLSVYGLDFASELIFQGDAGTTSAGRPSRRVGIEFSNYYKPTDWLTIDADIAYAKARFRDVDPVGRRIPGAVEGVASLAASVDNLGPYFGALQFRYFGPRPLIEDNSVRSKSTTTLNGRAGYKVGPNVSVEVEGFNLLNSKSSAIDYYYQSRLPNEGPNGENDIHFHPIESRSARLTLTARF
;
A
#
# COMPACT_ATOMS: atom_id res chain seq x y z
N MET A 1 6.76 -27.31 -8.94
CA MET A 1 7.14 -26.98 -7.55
C MET A 1 5.93 -27.17 -6.66
N VAL A 2 6.10 -27.84 -5.51
CA VAL A 2 5.12 -27.92 -4.43
C VAL A 2 5.77 -27.39 -3.15
N SER A 3 5.05 -26.57 -2.38
CA SER A 3 5.52 -26.06 -1.09
C SER A 3 4.43 -26.25 -0.04
N LEU A 4 4.79 -26.83 1.10
CA LEU A 4 3.90 -27.07 2.23
C LEU A 4 4.47 -26.38 3.46
N GLY A 5 3.66 -25.60 4.16
CA GLY A 5 4.05 -24.87 5.36
C GLY A 5 3.11 -25.15 6.51
N VAL A 6 3.66 -25.29 7.71
CA VAL A 6 2.93 -25.41 8.98
C VAL A 6 3.59 -24.52 10.04
N GLY A 7 2.84 -24.09 11.03
CA GLY A 7 3.39 -23.23 12.08
C GLY A 7 2.43 -23.00 13.24
N GLU A 8 2.86 -22.13 14.14
CA GLU A 8 2.05 -21.70 15.28
C GLU A 8 0.80 -20.95 14.82
N ASN A 9 -0.12 -20.67 15.71
CA ASN A 9 -1.40 -20.00 15.45
C ASN A 9 -2.22 -20.63 14.32
N GLY A 10 -2.19 -21.99 14.21
CA GLY A 10 -2.95 -22.71 13.18
C GLY A 10 -2.45 -22.47 11.74
N TYR A 11 -1.25 -21.88 11.56
CA TYR A 11 -0.70 -21.61 10.25
C TYR A 11 -0.56 -22.86 9.39
N ARG A 12 -1.17 -22.85 8.20
CA ARG A 12 -1.07 -23.90 7.17
C ARG A 12 -1.03 -23.25 5.80
N ARG A 13 -0.12 -23.70 4.96
CA ARG A 13 0.01 -23.22 3.59
C ARG A 13 0.32 -24.36 2.64
N GLY A 14 -0.40 -24.41 1.53
CA GLY A 14 -0.10 -25.27 0.40
C GLY A 14 0.03 -24.43 -0.86
N LEU A 15 1.10 -24.63 -1.63
CA LEU A 15 1.33 -23.98 -2.90
C LEU A 15 1.75 -25.01 -3.93
N VAL A 16 1.08 -25.00 -5.09
CA VAL A 16 1.51 -25.69 -6.30
C VAL A 16 1.76 -24.64 -7.39
N ALA A 17 2.92 -24.65 -8.02
CA ALA A 17 3.21 -23.73 -9.11
C ALA A 17 4.10 -24.42 -10.16
N GLY A 18 3.93 -24.03 -11.42
CA GLY A 18 4.72 -24.55 -12.51
C GLY A 18 4.59 -23.71 -13.78
N SER A 19 5.43 -24.05 -14.74
CA SER A 19 5.33 -23.53 -16.10
C SER A 19 5.62 -24.62 -17.09
N SER A 20 4.96 -24.57 -18.25
CA SER A 20 5.15 -25.51 -19.35
C SER A 20 5.09 -24.80 -20.68
N ALA A 21 5.79 -25.32 -21.68
CA ALA A 21 5.61 -24.89 -23.04
C ALA A 21 4.19 -25.24 -23.52
N ALA A 22 3.50 -24.30 -24.13
CA ALA A 22 2.15 -24.48 -24.63
C ALA A 22 1.91 -23.60 -25.87
N VAL A 23 1.40 -24.16 -26.96
CA VAL A 23 0.97 -23.45 -28.18
C VAL A 23 1.97 -22.40 -28.68
N GLY A 24 3.28 -22.74 -28.67
CA GLY A 24 4.36 -21.85 -29.12
C GLY A 24 4.68 -20.70 -28.15
N GLY A 25 4.28 -20.80 -26.92
CA GLY A 25 4.57 -19.89 -25.80
C GLY A 25 4.77 -20.65 -24.51
N ASN A 26 4.63 -19.98 -23.37
CA ASN A 26 4.75 -20.51 -22.03
C ASN A 26 3.48 -20.28 -21.23
N LEU A 27 2.99 -21.35 -20.59
CA LEU A 27 1.88 -21.29 -19.64
C LEU A 27 2.46 -21.41 -18.22
N LEU A 28 2.24 -20.40 -17.38
CA LEU A 28 2.54 -20.42 -15.96
C LEU A 28 1.22 -20.57 -15.19
N TYR A 29 1.25 -21.42 -14.17
CA TYR A 29 0.12 -21.61 -13.27
C TYR A 29 0.58 -21.70 -11.83
N ALA A 30 -0.25 -21.20 -10.91
CA ALA A 30 -0.03 -21.32 -9.47
C ALA A 30 -1.38 -21.38 -8.74
N LEU A 31 -1.43 -22.18 -7.68
CA LEU A 31 -2.54 -22.24 -6.74
C LEU A 31 -2.00 -22.29 -5.32
N GLU A 32 -2.49 -21.35 -4.50
CA GLU A 32 -2.17 -21.28 -3.07
C GLU A 32 -3.44 -21.41 -2.24
N ILE A 33 -3.36 -22.25 -1.19
CA ILE A 33 -4.36 -22.38 -0.14
C ILE A 33 -3.67 -22.03 1.17
N PHE A 34 -4.30 -21.19 1.99
CA PHE A 34 -3.71 -20.64 3.19
C PHE A 34 -4.72 -20.57 4.33
N HIS A 35 -4.27 -20.87 5.55
CA HIS A 35 -5.01 -20.69 6.79
C HIS A 35 -4.09 -20.15 7.90
N ASN A 36 -4.63 -19.27 8.77
CA ASN A 36 -3.97 -18.79 9.98
C ASN A 36 -5.03 -18.30 10.98
N ASP A 37 -4.91 -18.68 12.25
CA ASP A 37 -5.80 -18.24 13.31
C ASP A 37 -5.32 -16.97 14.02
N GLY A 38 -4.04 -16.56 13.81
CA GLY A 38 -3.47 -15.40 14.49
C GLY A 38 -3.32 -15.60 16.00
N PRO A 39 -2.79 -14.61 16.72
CA PRO A 39 -2.51 -14.70 18.17
C PRO A 39 -3.69 -14.27 19.05
N PHE A 40 -4.81 -13.83 18.46
CA PHE A 40 -5.92 -13.22 19.19
C PHE A 40 -6.78 -14.24 19.93
N SER A 41 -7.37 -13.84 21.06
CA SER A 41 -8.29 -14.66 21.86
C SER A 41 -9.50 -15.13 21.05
N LYS A 42 -9.98 -14.27 20.13
CA LYS A 42 -10.88 -14.64 19.06
C LYS A 42 -10.03 -14.86 17.81
N GLY A 43 -9.76 -16.11 17.47
CA GLY A 43 -8.93 -16.45 16.32
C GLY A 43 -9.41 -15.81 15.02
N ASP A 44 -8.48 -15.28 14.23
CA ASP A 44 -8.77 -14.63 12.95
C ASP A 44 -9.40 -15.60 11.94
N ASN A 45 -9.12 -16.91 12.07
CA ASN A 45 -9.63 -17.93 11.16
C ASN A 45 -9.47 -17.49 9.69
N TYR A 46 -8.32 -16.84 9.41
CA TYR A 46 -8.03 -16.30 8.09
C TYR A 46 -7.84 -17.44 7.10
N ARG A 47 -8.65 -17.44 6.05
CA ARG A 47 -8.60 -18.41 4.96
C ARG A 47 -8.45 -17.69 3.65
N LYS A 48 -7.53 -18.18 2.82
CA LYS A 48 -7.25 -17.59 1.51
C LYS A 48 -7.08 -18.69 0.47
N ILE A 49 -7.66 -18.48 -0.71
CA ILE A 49 -7.35 -19.21 -1.93
C ILE A 49 -6.93 -18.18 -2.97
N ASN A 50 -5.80 -18.43 -3.61
CA ASN A 50 -5.27 -17.55 -4.65
C ASN A 50 -4.77 -18.40 -5.83
N GLY A 51 -5.24 -18.08 -7.03
CA GLY A 51 -4.85 -18.75 -8.28
C GLY A 51 -4.34 -17.76 -9.32
N VAL A 52 -3.31 -18.16 -10.07
CA VAL A 52 -2.72 -17.41 -11.18
C VAL A 52 -2.60 -18.32 -12.39
N LEU A 53 -3.02 -17.82 -13.53
CA LEU A 53 -2.80 -18.44 -14.84
C LEU A 53 -2.27 -17.37 -15.78
N ARG A 54 -1.09 -17.59 -16.38
CA ARG A 54 -0.48 -16.67 -17.33
C ARG A 54 0.01 -17.41 -18.56
N TYR A 55 -0.47 -16.98 -19.72
CA TYR A 55 0.14 -17.35 -21.00
C TYR A 55 0.98 -16.21 -21.52
N SER A 56 2.17 -16.51 -22.02
CA SER A 56 3.09 -15.53 -22.62
C SER A 56 3.72 -16.11 -23.89
N ARG A 57 3.82 -15.27 -24.92
CA ARG A 57 4.47 -15.61 -26.19
C ARG A 57 5.21 -14.42 -26.75
N GLY A 58 6.38 -14.64 -27.30
CA GLY A 58 7.20 -13.62 -27.96
C GLY A 58 8.66 -13.66 -27.53
N THR A 59 9.38 -12.64 -27.96
CA THR A 59 10.79 -12.38 -27.74
C THR A 59 10.99 -10.97 -27.20
N GLU A 60 12.22 -10.51 -27.02
CA GLU A 60 12.52 -9.12 -26.69
C GLU A 60 12.07 -8.14 -27.77
N ALA A 61 12.05 -8.57 -29.06
CA ALA A 61 11.60 -7.74 -30.18
C ALA A 61 10.08 -7.53 -30.19
N GLY A 62 9.31 -8.50 -29.71
CA GLY A 62 7.86 -8.36 -29.64
C GLY A 62 7.19 -9.57 -29.02
N GLY A 63 6.09 -9.31 -28.32
CA GLY A 63 5.37 -10.37 -27.65
C GLY A 63 4.16 -9.88 -26.90
N PHE A 64 3.44 -10.84 -26.33
CA PHE A 64 2.29 -10.54 -25.50
C PHE A 64 2.16 -11.53 -24.33
N ASN A 65 1.45 -11.13 -23.32
CA ASN A 65 0.99 -12.02 -22.28
C ASN A 65 -0.45 -11.70 -21.86
N ILE A 66 -1.13 -12.74 -21.39
CA ILE A 66 -2.46 -12.64 -20.78
C ILE A 66 -2.36 -13.30 -19.41
N THR A 67 -2.84 -12.62 -18.38
CA THR A 67 -2.78 -13.11 -16.99
C THR A 67 -4.17 -13.04 -16.37
N ALA A 68 -4.64 -14.15 -15.82
CA ALA A 68 -5.83 -14.24 -15.01
C ALA A 68 -5.44 -14.53 -13.54
N ILE A 69 -6.04 -13.80 -12.60
CA ILE A 69 -5.85 -13.99 -11.16
C ILE A 69 -7.21 -14.11 -10.50
N ALA A 70 -7.35 -15.11 -9.63
CA ALA A 70 -8.51 -15.29 -8.78
C ALA A 70 -8.07 -15.35 -7.31
N TYR A 71 -8.65 -14.51 -6.47
CA TYR A 71 -8.35 -14.41 -5.06
C TYR A 71 -9.65 -14.37 -4.25
N THR A 72 -9.69 -15.15 -3.17
CA THR A 72 -10.76 -15.06 -2.18
C THR A 72 -10.17 -15.21 -0.78
N SER A 73 -10.68 -14.43 0.17
CA SER A 73 -10.36 -14.58 1.58
C SER A 73 -11.56 -14.26 2.47
N ALA A 74 -11.55 -14.84 3.67
CA ALA A 74 -12.49 -14.54 4.74
C ALA A 74 -11.76 -14.63 6.08
N TYR A 75 -12.11 -13.74 7.02
CA TYR A 75 -11.44 -13.64 8.30
C TYR A 75 -12.35 -13.02 9.36
N ASN A 76 -12.06 -13.32 10.63
CA ASN A 76 -12.45 -12.48 11.74
C ASN A 76 -11.35 -11.43 11.95
N ALA A 77 -11.68 -10.32 12.54
CA ALA A 77 -10.71 -9.28 12.89
C ALA A 77 -10.83 -8.92 14.36
N THR A 78 -9.75 -8.43 14.89
CA THR A 78 -9.73 -7.69 16.14
C THR A 78 -9.35 -6.27 15.77
N ASP A 79 -10.27 -5.33 15.95
CA ASP A 79 -9.96 -3.92 15.81
C ASP A 79 -9.05 -3.46 16.97
N GLN A 80 -8.60 -2.22 16.95
CA GLN A 80 -7.76 -1.67 18.01
C GLN A 80 -8.51 -1.75 19.34
N ILE A 81 -7.80 -2.01 20.43
CA ILE A 81 -8.34 -2.02 21.79
C ILE A 81 -7.76 -0.88 22.62
N PRO A 82 -8.53 -0.28 23.56
CA PRO A 82 -8.09 0.85 24.36
C PRO A 82 -7.03 0.41 25.37
N LYS A 83 -5.97 1.20 25.48
CA LYS A 83 -4.85 0.91 26.36
C LYS A 83 -5.26 0.83 27.82
N ARG A 84 -6.22 1.68 28.26
CA ARG A 84 -6.74 1.69 29.64
C ARG A 84 -7.28 0.33 30.07
N ALA A 85 -8.02 -0.37 29.21
CA ALA A 85 -8.59 -1.67 29.53
C ALA A 85 -7.53 -2.79 29.62
N VAL A 86 -6.38 -2.61 28.99
CA VAL A 86 -5.24 -3.53 29.13
C VAL A 86 -4.41 -3.20 30.38
N ASP A 87 -4.26 -1.92 30.71
CA ASP A 87 -3.51 -1.46 31.87
C ASP A 87 -4.21 -1.81 33.19
N ASP A 88 -5.56 -1.79 33.24
CA ASP A 88 -6.34 -2.18 34.41
C ASP A 88 -6.62 -3.69 34.52
N GLY A 89 -6.22 -4.46 33.48
CA GLY A 89 -6.36 -5.91 33.46
C GLY A 89 -7.74 -6.43 33.03
N THR A 90 -8.66 -5.55 32.63
CA THR A 90 -9.99 -5.92 32.08
C THR A 90 -9.84 -6.71 30.77
N LEU A 91 -8.87 -6.35 29.95
CA LEU A 91 -8.53 -7.02 28.69
C LEU A 91 -7.07 -7.47 28.70
N ASN A 92 -6.76 -8.58 28.03
CA ASN A 92 -5.39 -8.85 27.65
C ASN A 92 -5.08 -8.18 26.30
N ARG A 93 -3.80 -8.01 25.97
CA ARG A 93 -3.39 -7.30 24.73
C ARG A 93 -3.84 -7.95 23.42
N PHE A 94 -4.29 -9.20 23.45
CA PHE A 94 -4.81 -9.95 22.31
C PHE A 94 -6.32 -10.19 22.40
N SER A 95 -7.03 -9.46 23.26
CA SER A 95 -8.48 -9.52 23.36
C SER A 95 -9.16 -8.88 22.17
N SER A 96 -10.40 -9.29 21.91
CA SER A 96 -11.33 -8.67 20.97
C SER A 96 -12.54 -8.14 21.75
N ILE A 97 -12.94 -6.91 21.51
CA ILE A 97 -14.14 -6.31 22.13
C ILE A 97 -15.38 -6.75 21.37
N ASP A 98 -15.39 -6.56 20.05
CA ASP A 98 -16.43 -7.11 19.19
C ASP A 98 -15.93 -8.37 18.47
N SER A 99 -16.36 -9.54 18.94
CA SER A 99 -15.95 -10.83 18.38
C SER A 99 -16.55 -11.12 17.01
N THR A 100 -17.38 -10.22 16.49
CA THR A 100 -18.05 -10.37 15.19
C THR A 100 -17.44 -9.49 14.10
N ASP A 101 -16.40 -8.71 14.41
CA ASP A 101 -15.64 -7.97 13.41
C ASP A 101 -14.92 -8.91 12.43
N GLY A 102 -14.59 -8.40 11.25
CA GLY A 102 -13.93 -9.19 10.21
C GLY A 102 -14.38 -8.85 8.80
N GLY A 103 -14.07 -9.74 7.87
CA GLY A 103 -14.38 -9.42 6.48
C GLY A 103 -14.33 -10.59 5.52
N LYS A 104 -14.78 -10.27 4.29
CA LYS A 104 -14.74 -11.15 3.12
C LYS A 104 -14.27 -10.37 1.90
N VAL A 105 -13.35 -10.97 1.14
CA VAL A 105 -12.82 -10.37 -0.08
C VAL A 105 -12.89 -11.39 -1.21
N HIS A 106 -13.34 -10.93 -2.38
CA HIS A 106 -13.19 -11.65 -3.65
C HIS A 106 -12.60 -10.68 -4.68
N ARG A 107 -11.55 -11.10 -5.36
CA ARG A 107 -10.93 -10.32 -6.42
C ARG A 107 -10.63 -11.22 -7.62
N TYR A 108 -11.13 -10.81 -8.77
CA TYR A 108 -10.84 -11.43 -10.05
C TYR A 108 -10.23 -10.39 -10.98
N SER A 109 -9.18 -10.74 -11.66
CA SER A 109 -8.56 -9.86 -12.65
C SER A 109 -8.16 -10.60 -13.91
N LEU A 110 -8.31 -9.92 -15.04
CA LEU A 110 -7.77 -10.31 -16.32
C LEU A 110 -6.95 -9.15 -16.85
N SER A 111 -5.70 -9.41 -17.23
CA SER A 111 -4.83 -8.41 -17.84
C SER A 111 -4.18 -8.95 -19.10
N ALA A 112 -3.94 -8.05 -20.05
CA ALA A 112 -3.19 -8.33 -21.26
C ALA A 112 -2.13 -7.25 -21.44
N ALA A 113 -0.93 -7.65 -21.83
CA ALA A 113 0.15 -6.75 -22.20
C ALA A 113 0.76 -7.19 -23.53
N TRP A 114 1.04 -6.22 -24.38
CA TRP A 114 1.69 -6.40 -25.67
C TRP A 114 2.82 -5.39 -25.79
N HIS A 115 3.92 -5.80 -26.40
CA HIS A 115 5.02 -4.91 -26.73
C HIS A 115 5.61 -5.24 -28.08
N GLN A 116 6.16 -4.23 -28.73
CA GLN A 116 6.96 -4.34 -29.95
C GLN A 116 8.11 -3.35 -29.87
N ASN A 117 9.32 -3.87 -30.04
CA ASN A 117 10.55 -3.11 -30.05
C ASN A 117 11.23 -3.27 -31.41
N THR A 118 11.67 -2.16 -31.97
CA THR A 118 12.60 -2.12 -33.09
C THR A 118 13.92 -1.49 -32.61
N GLU A 119 14.87 -1.31 -33.49
CA GLU A 119 16.12 -0.64 -33.17
C GLU A 119 15.87 0.78 -32.59
N ASN A 120 14.92 1.50 -33.19
CA ASN A 120 14.67 2.91 -32.90
C ASN A 120 13.31 3.19 -32.22
N THR A 121 12.47 2.21 -32.02
CA THR A 121 11.15 2.42 -31.40
C THR A 121 10.80 1.34 -30.38
N ALA A 122 9.99 1.73 -29.39
CA ALA A 122 9.39 0.81 -28.44
C ALA A 122 7.91 1.16 -28.25
N THR A 123 7.02 0.22 -28.54
CA THR A 123 5.58 0.35 -28.32
C THR A 123 5.13 -0.60 -27.24
N LYS A 124 4.34 -0.11 -26.29
CA LYS A 124 3.77 -0.91 -25.20
C LYS A 124 2.29 -0.61 -25.07
N VAL A 125 1.48 -1.65 -24.97
CA VAL A 125 0.05 -1.55 -24.68
C VAL A 125 -0.27 -2.54 -23.57
N ASN A 126 -0.95 -2.09 -22.53
CA ASN A 126 -1.47 -2.97 -21.50
C ASN A 126 -2.90 -2.56 -21.13
N ALA A 127 -3.71 -3.56 -20.85
CA ALA A 127 -5.09 -3.38 -20.43
C ALA A 127 -5.40 -4.36 -19.29
N TYR A 128 -6.28 -3.95 -18.39
CA TYR A 128 -6.80 -4.87 -17.38
C TYR A 128 -8.24 -4.54 -17.00
N ILE A 129 -8.90 -5.57 -16.53
CA ILE A 129 -10.18 -5.47 -15.83
C ILE A 129 -10.06 -6.19 -14.50
N ILE A 130 -10.50 -5.52 -13.43
CA ILE A 130 -10.50 -6.06 -12.08
C ILE A 130 -11.92 -5.94 -11.53
N ASN A 131 -12.48 -7.04 -11.02
CA ASN A 131 -13.66 -7.00 -10.17
C ASN A 131 -13.26 -7.33 -8.74
N ASN A 132 -13.55 -6.41 -7.82
CA ASN A 132 -13.28 -6.55 -6.40
C ASN A 132 -14.58 -6.44 -5.62
N ARG A 133 -14.81 -7.37 -4.69
CA ARG A 133 -15.92 -7.33 -3.74
C ARG A 133 -15.35 -7.47 -2.35
N LEU A 134 -15.67 -6.48 -1.51
CA LEU A 134 -15.24 -6.41 -0.12
C LEU A 134 -16.46 -6.19 0.75
N ARG A 135 -16.49 -6.82 1.90
CA ARG A 135 -17.38 -6.48 3.00
C ARG A 135 -16.58 -6.56 4.28
N ILE A 136 -16.43 -5.44 4.97
CA ILE A 136 -15.75 -5.33 6.26
C ILE A 136 -16.80 -5.01 7.31
N TYR A 137 -16.63 -5.57 8.50
CA TYR A 137 -17.33 -5.23 9.73
C TYR A 137 -16.29 -4.77 10.72
N SER A 138 -16.48 -3.59 11.31
CA SER A 138 -15.57 -2.96 12.25
C SER A 138 -16.33 -2.24 13.35
N ASN A 139 -15.72 -2.14 14.53
CA ASN A 139 -16.28 -1.45 15.69
C ASN A 139 -15.17 -0.71 16.44
N PHE A 140 -14.99 0.58 16.17
CA PHE A 140 -13.89 1.38 16.72
C PHE A 140 -14.23 2.06 18.04
N THR A 141 -15.49 2.51 18.20
CA THR A 141 -15.95 3.30 19.34
C THR A 141 -16.77 2.49 20.34
N TYR A 142 -17.04 1.24 20.01
CA TYR A 142 -17.71 0.16 20.75
C TYR A 142 -19.16 0.47 21.11
N PHE A 143 -19.43 1.30 22.13
CA PHE A 143 -20.76 1.66 22.64
C PHE A 143 -20.90 3.17 22.87
N LEU A 144 -20.09 4.00 22.17
CA LEU A 144 -20.09 5.45 22.34
C LEU A 144 -21.34 6.11 21.74
N ASP A 145 -21.67 5.75 20.51
CA ASP A 145 -22.77 6.32 19.74
C ASP A 145 -24.10 5.56 19.96
N ASP A 146 -24.05 4.23 20.01
CA ASP A 146 -25.21 3.38 20.31
C ASP A 146 -24.92 2.48 21.54
N PRO A 147 -25.34 2.95 22.74
CA PRO A 147 -25.13 2.20 23.98
C PRO A 147 -25.86 0.86 24.07
N VAL A 148 -26.85 0.62 23.20
CA VAL A 148 -27.70 -0.58 23.23
C VAL A 148 -27.24 -1.64 22.23
N ASN A 149 -26.92 -1.22 21.02
CA ASN A 149 -26.59 -2.14 19.94
C ASN A 149 -25.08 -2.22 19.69
N GLY A 150 -24.32 -1.22 20.14
CA GLY A 150 -22.92 -1.03 19.82
C GLY A 150 -22.74 -0.34 18.47
N ASP A 151 -21.52 0.13 18.24
CA ASP A 151 -21.17 0.98 17.10
C ASP A 151 -20.62 0.19 15.90
N GLN A 152 -20.91 -1.12 15.82
CA GLN A 152 -20.46 -1.91 14.69
C GLN A 152 -21.07 -1.38 13.39
N PHE A 153 -20.23 -1.23 12.39
CA PHE A 153 -20.64 -0.86 11.05
C PHE A 153 -20.11 -1.83 10.00
N ALA A 154 -20.78 -1.86 8.85
CA ALA A 154 -20.31 -2.59 7.68
C ALA A 154 -20.01 -1.64 6.52
N GLN A 155 -18.93 -1.91 5.82
CA GLN A 155 -18.53 -1.25 4.58
C GLN A 155 -18.57 -2.26 3.42
N PRO A 156 -19.72 -2.43 2.75
CA PRO A 156 -19.77 -3.17 1.49
C PRO A 156 -19.16 -2.33 0.37
N ASP A 157 -18.31 -2.95 -0.43
CA ASP A 157 -17.73 -2.37 -1.63
C ASP A 157 -17.74 -3.41 -2.77
N ASN A 158 -18.25 -3.03 -3.92
CA ASN A 158 -18.21 -3.83 -5.14
C ASN A 158 -17.81 -2.90 -6.29
N ARG A 159 -16.61 -3.12 -6.82
CA ARG A 159 -16.07 -2.29 -7.89
C ARG A 159 -15.57 -3.09 -9.06
N THR A 160 -15.67 -2.47 -10.23
CA THR A 160 -15.04 -2.95 -11.45
C THR A 160 -14.20 -1.83 -12.02
N ASP A 161 -12.90 -2.06 -12.09
CA ASP A 161 -11.89 -1.13 -12.57
C ASP A 161 -11.39 -1.62 -13.94
N MET A 162 -11.38 -0.74 -14.92
CA MET A 162 -10.92 -1.02 -16.29
C MET A 162 -9.86 0.02 -16.66
N THR A 163 -8.72 -0.43 -17.15
CA THR A 163 -7.63 0.48 -17.53
C THR A 163 -7.02 0.04 -18.85
N LEU A 164 -6.71 1.03 -19.68
CA LEU A 164 -5.90 0.91 -20.89
C LEU A 164 -4.73 1.89 -20.79
N ASN A 165 -3.50 1.39 -20.95
CA ASN A 165 -2.30 2.21 -21.08
C ASN A 165 -1.64 1.90 -22.43
N ALA A 166 -1.26 2.92 -23.17
CA ALA A 166 -0.48 2.80 -24.38
C ALA A 166 0.64 3.83 -24.39
N SER A 167 1.82 3.42 -24.84
CA SER A 167 2.95 4.31 -25.01
C SER A 167 3.76 3.93 -26.24
N HIS A 168 4.39 4.94 -26.83
CA HIS A 168 5.33 4.78 -27.92
C HIS A 168 6.53 5.65 -27.69
N ALA A 169 7.72 5.08 -27.78
CA ALA A 169 9.01 5.74 -27.62
C ALA A 169 9.77 5.73 -28.94
N TRP A 170 10.41 6.83 -29.25
CA TRP A 170 11.33 7.00 -30.38
C TRP A 170 12.73 7.34 -29.87
N LYS A 171 13.71 6.59 -30.33
CA LYS A 171 15.13 6.93 -30.19
C LYS A 171 15.56 7.74 -31.41
N GLY A 172 16.26 8.83 -31.16
CA GLY A 172 16.70 9.72 -32.24
C GLY A 172 17.67 10.78 -31.72
N SER A 173 17.60 11.96 -32.30
CA SER A 173 18.41 13.09 -31.86
C SER A 173 17.56 14.35 -31.66
N LEU A 174 17.86 15.09 -30.62
CA LEU A 174 17.32 16.42 -30.34
C LEU A 174 18.51 17.40 -30.29
N PHE A 175 18.51 18.42 -31.15
CA PHE A 175 19.63 19.36 -31.30
C PHE A 175 20.99 18.67 -31.54
N GLY A 176 20.99 17.55 -32.31
CA GLY A 176 22.19 16.77 -32.58
C GLY A 176 22.68 15.91 -31.39
N ARG A 177 21.91 15.78 -30.35
CA ARG A 177 22.22 14.96 -29.16
C ARG A 177 21.32 13.73 -29.09
N LEU A 178 21.86 12.59 -28.63
CA LEU A 178 21.10 11.37 -28.45
C LEU A 178 19.89 11.62 -27.53
N SER A 179 18.72 11.26 -28.00
CA SER A 179 17.46 11.54 -27.33
C SER A 179 16.48 10.40 -27.49
N GLU A 180 15.68 10.18 -26.46
CA GLU A 180 14.50 9.30 -26.50
C GLU A 180 13.26 10.12 -26.11
N THR A 181 12.25 10.08 -26.98
CA THR A 181 10.97 10.77 -26.73
C THR A 181 9.86 9.73 -26.60
N THR A 182 9.12 9.78 -25.51
CA THR A 182 7.98 8.89 -25.25
C THR A 182 6.70 9.71 -25.18
N VAL A 183 5.67 9.26 -25.89
CA VAL A 183 4.29 9.72 -25.70
C VAL A 183 3.47 8.58 -25.15
N GLY A 184 2.48 8.89 -24.33
CA GLY A 184 1.59 7.86 -23.81
C GLY A 184 0.23 8.41 -23.40
N ILE A 185 -0.71 7.49 -23.31
CA ILE A 185 -2.08 7.73 -22.85
C ILE A 185 -2.49 6.67 -21.85
N GLN A 186 -3.23 7.07 -20.85
CA GLN A 186 -3.86 6.20 -19.87
C GLN A 186 -5.34 6.54 -19.79
N ILE A 187 -6.19 5.53 -19.87
CA ILE A 187 -7.64 5.65 -19.72
C ILE A 187 -8.04 4.68 -18.61
N GLN A 188 -8.75 5.19 -17.61
CA GLN A 188 -9.28 4.37 -16.52
C GLN A 188 -10.76 4.67 -16.33
N ARG A 189 -11.52 3.63 -16.04
CA ARG A 189 -12.93 3.73 -15.70
C ARG A 189 -13.22 2.82 -14.52
N ASP A 190 -13.77 3.39 -13.46
CA ASP A 190 -14.16 2.72 -12.25
C ASP A 190 -15.69 2.79 -12.10
N ALA A 191 -16.31 1.64 -11.84
CA ALA A 191 -17.72 1.51 -11.53
C ALA A 191 -17.84 0.89 -10.14
N ILE A 192 -18.28 1.69 -9.17
CA ILE A 192 -18.24 1.35 -7.74
C ILE A 192 -19.66 1.37 -7.19
N ARG A 193 -19.95 0.39 -6.33
CA ARG A 193 -21.11 0.38 -5.44
C ARG A 193 -20.60 0.15 -4.05
N ASN A 194 -20.73 1.14 -3.19
CA ASN A 194 -20.31 1.05 -1.80
C ASN A 194 -21.38 1.56 -0.86
N GLY A 195 -21.18 1.39 0.44
CA GLY A 195 -22.10 1.84 1.46
C GLY A 195 -21.46 1.88 2.83
N LEU A 196 -22.19 2.47 3.76
CA LEU A 196 -21.95 2.42 5.19
C LEU A 196 -23.27 2.04 5.86
N LEU A 197 -23.24 0.98 6.64
CA LEU A 197 -24.41 0.39 7.30
C LEU A 197 -24.12 0.27 8.77
N SER A 198 -25.05 0.63 9.64
CA SER A 198 -24.99 0.26 11.05
C SER A 198 -25.36 -1.21 11.20
N THR A 199 -24.61 -1.97 11.99
CA THR A 199 -24.79 -3.42 12.15
C THR A 199 -24.65 -3.82 13.62
N LYS A 200 -25.23 -4.98 13.96
CA LYS A 200 -25.01 -5.70 15.22
C LYS A 200 -24.77 -7.17 14.91
N ALA A 201 -23.65 -7.71 15.34
CA ALA A 201 -23.30 -9.10 15.07
C ALA A 201 -23.38 -9.44 13.55
N ARG A 202 -22.93 -8.53 12.68
CA ARG A 202 -22.96 -8.58 11.21
C ARG A 202 -24.35 -8.51 10.58
N GLN A 203 -25.40 -8.25 11.36
CA GLN A 203 -26.76 -8.03 10.86
C GLN A 203 -27.01 -6.54 10.69
N GLU A 204 -27.54 -6.15 9.54
CA GLU A 204 -27.87 -4.76 9.21
C GLU A 204 -29.01 -4.26 10.10
N LEU A 205 -28.79 -3.13 10.79
CA LEU A 205 -29.79 -2.41 11.58
C LEU A 205 -30.37 -1.24 10.77
N SER A 206 -29.50 -0.46 10.16
CA SER A 206 -29.88 0.71 9.36
C SER A 206 -28.84 1.03 8.30
N GLU A 207 -29.25 1.81 7.32
CA GLU A 207 -28.40 2.32 6.26
C GLU A 207 -28.01 3.78 6.56
N THR A 208 -26.70 4.05 6.69
CA THR A 208 -26.20 5.43 6.76
C THR A 208 -26.14 6.04 5.36
N ARG A 209 -25.60 5.29 4.38
CA ARG A 209 -25.60 5.67 2.97
C ARG A 209 -25.29 4.49 2.06
N ARG A 210 -25.75 4.57 0.81
CA ARG A 210 -25.31 3.72 -0.31
C ARG A 210 -25.08 4.56 -1.56
N ASP A 211 -23.98 4.30 -2.24
CA ASP A 211 -23.58 5.08 -3.40
C ASP A 211 -23.29 4.20 -4.60
N ARG A 212 -23.64 4.72 -5.78
CA ARG A 212 -23.20 4.24 -7.08
C ARG A 212 -22.32 5.31 -7.70
N ILE A 213 -21.05 4.98 -7.91
CA ILE A 213 -20.03 5.91 -8.35
C ILE A 213 -19.52 5.46 -9.71
N LYS A 214 -19.33 6.41 -10.61
CA LYS A 214 -18.60 6.22 -11.86
C LYS A 214 -17.51 7.28 -11.93
N GLU A 215 -16.27 6.82 -11.99
CA GLU A 215 -15.13 7.68 -12.25
C GLU A 215 -14.56 7.34 -13.63
N THR A 216 -14.12 8.34 -14.36
CA THR A 216 -13.41 8.15 -15.61
C THR A 216 -12.28 9.13 -15.65
N SER A 217 -11.06 8.63 -15.86
CA SER A 217 -9.88 9.47 -16.04
C SER A 217 -9.20 9.20 -17.37
N VAL A 218 -8.65 10.26 -17.94
CA VAL A 218 -7.80 10.22 -19.14
C VAL A 218 -6.56 11.05 -18.83
N GLY A 219 -5.40 10.42 -18.93
CA GLY A 219 -4.09 11.09 -18.79
C GLY A 219 -3.28 10.93 -20.07
N ALA A 220 -2.75 12.03 -20.58
CA ALA A 220 -1.81 12.01 -21.71
C ALA A 220 -0.47 12.61 -21.25
N TYR A 221 0.64 12.04 -21.70
CA TYR A 221 1.95 12.53 -21.33
C TYR A 221 2.95 12.51 -22.48
N LEU A 222 3.90 13.42 -22.37
CA LEU A 222 5.09 13.51 -23.19
C LEU A 222 6.31 13.55 -22.25
N GLU A 223 7.31 12.72 -22.55
CA GLU A 223 8.57 12.66 -21.83
C GLU A 223 9.71 12.63 -22.83
N ASN A 224 10.78 13.36 -22.55
CA ASN A 224 12.01 13.32 -23.34
C ASN A 224 13.22 13.15 -22.42
N THR A 225 14.06 12.18 -22.75
CA THR A 225 15.39 11.99 -22.17
C THR A 225 16.42 12.43 -23.21
N THR A 226 17.28 13.40 -22.89
CA THR A 226 18.35 13.87 -23.78
C THR A 226 19.70 13.79 -23.10
N HIS A 227 20.68 13.18 -23.78
CA HIS A 227 22.07 13.11 -23.38
C HIS A 227 22.84 14.31 -23.97
N TRP A 228 22.99 15.40 -23.21
CA TRP A 228 23.65 16.65 -23.64
C TRP A 228 25.16 16.51 -23.74
N ALA A 229 25.73 15.70 -22.86
CA ALA A 229 27.13 15.33 -22.82
C ALA A 229 27.27 13.88 -22.31
N GLU A 230 28.48 13.32 -22.37
CA GLU A 230 28.78 11.98 -21.87
C GLU A 230 28.34 11.77 -20.40
N LYS A 231 28.42 12.84 -19.60
CA LYS A 231 28.14 12.82 -18.16
C LYS A 231 27.04 13.79 -17.73
N PHE A 232 26.17 14.17 -18.66
CA PHE A 232 25.02 14.99 -18.35
C PHE A 232 23.82 14.62 -19.20
N ARG A 233 22.73 14.23 -18.56
CA ARG A 233 21.45 13.96 -19.19
C ARG A 233 20.29 14.62 -18.44
N THR A 234 19.25 14.96 -19.18
CA THR A 234 18.01 15.49 -18.63
C THR A 234 16.85 14.58 -18.96
N VAL A 235 15.87 14.53 -18.05
CA VAL A 235 14.53 13.98 -18.33
C VAL A 235 13.53 15.11 -18.09
N VAL A 236 12.81 15.49 -19.13
CA VAL A 236 11.75 16.50 -19.07
C VAL A 236 10.44 15.84 -19.44
N GLY A 237 9.40 16.07 -18.69
CA GLY A 237 8.10 15.53 -18.97
C GLY A 237 6.97 16.43 -18.54
N ILE A 238 5.85 16.26 -19.22
CA ILE A 238 4.57 16.87 -18.85
C ILE A 238 3.47 15.83 -19.01
N ARG A 239 2.55 15.81 -18.06
CA ARG A 239 1.35 15.00 -18.10
C ARG A 239 0.14 15.88 -17.81
N GLU A 240 -0.92 15.72 -18.57
CA GLU A 240 -2.23 16.31 -18.31
C GLU A 240 -3.22 15.20 -17.98
N ASP A 241 -3.93 15.37 -16.87
CA ASP A 241 -4.95 14.43 -16.41
C ASP A 241 -6.31 15.13 -16.33
N TYR A 242 -7.31 14.47 -16.86
CA TYR A 242 -8.73 14.85 -16.77
C TYR A 242 -9.53 13.78 -16.06
N TYR A 243 -10.27 14.16 -15.04
CA TYR A 243 -11.14 13.28 -14.25
C TYR A 243 -12.58 13.74 -14.32
N LYS A 244 -13.49 12.77 -14.46
CA LYS A 244 -14.94 12.98 -14.37
C LYS A 244 -15.50 12.07 -13.30
N PHE A 245 -16.22 12.66 -12.34
CA PHE A 245 -16.88 11.99 -11.24
C PHE A 245 -18.40 12.07 -11.42
N ALA A 246 -19.10 10.96 -11.13
CA ALA A 246 -20.55 10.91 -11.06
C ALA A 246 -20.97 10.02 -9.90
N VAL A 247 -21.72 10.57 -8.97
CA VAL A 247 -22.24 9.91 -7.76
C VAL A 247 -23.75 9.94 -7.79
N HIS A 248 -24.34 8.78 -7.51
CA HIS A 248 -25.75 8.64 -7.22
C HIS A 248 -25.87 7.99 -5.84
N SER A 249 -26.26 8.80 -4.88
CA SER A 249 -26.34 8.43 -3.46
C SER A 249 -27.78 8.08 -3.06
N SER A 250 -27.94 7.24 -2.03
CA SER A 250 -29.23 7.06 -1.36
C SER A 250 -29.70 8.33 -0.64
N LEU A 251 -28.77 9.24 -0.35
CA LEU A 251 -29.06 10.60 0.11
C LEU A 251 -29.02 11.53 -1.11
N ASP A 252 -30.17 11.89 -1.66
CA ASP A 252 -30.28 12.63 -2.92
C ASP A 252 -29.43 13.91 -2.95
N ALA A 253 -29.35 14.63 -1.82
CA ALA A 253 -28.52 15.84 -1.68
C ALA A 253 -27.02 15.57 -1.98
N ASN A 254 -26.54 14.36 -1.78
CA ASN A 254 -25.16 13.93 -2.03
C ASN A 254 -24.97 13.31 -3.42
N SER A 255 -25.97 13.42 -4.30
CA SER A 255 -25.87 13.01 -5.70
C SER A 255 -25.37 14.17 -6.55
N GLY A 256 -24.55 13.87 -7.58
CA GLY A 256 -24.04 14.92 -8.44
C GLY A 256 -22.99 14.44 -9.45
N ARG A 257 -22.49 15.40 -10.22
CA ARG A 257 -21.40 15.20 -11.17
C ARG A 257 -20.43 16.37 -11.09
N THR A 258 -19.14 16.07 -11.20
CA THR A 258 -18.10 17.07 -11.29
C THR A 258 -16.94 16.57 -12.15
N HIS A 259 -16.02 17.45 -12.46
CA HIS A 259 -14.79 17.12 -13.19
C HIS A 259 -13.64 17.96 -12.65
N ALA A 260 -12.42 17.51 -12.91
CA ALA A 260 -11.21 18.23 -12.59
C ALA A 260 -10.12 17.90 -13.60
N SER A 261 -9.22 18.82 -13.87
CA SER A 261 -8.02 18.57 -14.67
C SER A 261 -6.78 19.18 -14.00
N LEU A 262 -5.61 18.61 -14.31
CA LEU A 262 -4.38 19.04 -13.69
C LEU A 262 -3.15 18.65 -14.50
N ALA A 263 -2.30 19.64 -14.81
CA ALA A 263 -1.00 19.44 -15.45
C ALA A 263 0.09 19.12 -14.42
N SER A 264 0.93 18.15 -14.72
CA SER A 264 2.01 17.62 -13.88
C SER A 264 3.34 17.65 -14.64
N PRO A 265 4.10 18.77 -14.61
CA PRO A 265 5.44 18.86 -15.17
C PRO A 265 6.45 18.15 -14.27
N LYS A 266 7.53 17.62 -14.89
CA LYS A 266 8.70 17.07 -14.19
C LYS A 266 10.00 17.41 -14.91
N LEU A 267 11.06 17.53 -14.12
CA LEU A 267 12.42 17.73 -14.58
C LEU A 267 13.37 16.89 -13.73
N SER A 268 14.25 16.15 -14.38
CA SER A 268 15.40 15.50 -13.74
C SER A 268 16.68 15.93 -14.42
N LEU A 269 17.66 16.35 -13.65
CA LEU A 269 19.02 16.63 -14.07
C LEU A 269 19.94 15.56 -13.48
N ILE A 270 20.69 14.85 -14.32
CA ILE A 270 21.51 13.72 -13.88
C ILE A 270 22.94 13.96 -14.39
N PHE A 271 23.87 13.99 -13.45
CA PHE A 271 25.28 14.26 -13.68
C PHE A 271 26.13 13.05 -13.32
N GLY A 272 27.08 12.71 -14.16
CA GLY A 272 27.97 11.56 -14.01
C GLY A 272 27.69 10.45 -15.03
N PRO A 273 28.29 9.23 -14.84
CA PRO A 273 29.04 8.87 -13.63
C PRO A 273 30.47 9.44 -13.62
N TRP A 274 30.94 9.86 -12.46
CA TRP A 274 32.34 10.04 -12.13
C TRP A 274 32.76 9.03 -11.07
N ALA A 275 33.78 8.23 -11.32
CA ALA A 275 34.18 7.14 -10.41
C ALA A 275 32.97 6.30 -9.94
N LYS A 276 32.09 5.90 -10.87
CA LYS A 276 30.84 5.13 -10.60
C LYS A 276 29.83 5.87 -9.71
N THR A 277 29.88 7.18 -9.68
CA THR A 277 28.97 8.03 -8.87
C THR A 277 28.17 8.95 -9.76
N GLU A 278 26.85 8.94 -9.62
CA GLU A 278 25.92 9.88 -10.23
C GLU A 278 25.32 10.80 -9.18
N PHE A 279 25.13 12.07 -9.55
CA PHE A 279 24.37 13.06 -8.80
C PHE A 279 23.09 13.37 -9.55
N TYR A 280 21.99 13.53 -8.86
CA TYR A 280 20.72 13.88 -9.49
C TYR A 280 19.96 14.95 -8.73
N LEU A 281 19.23 15.77 -9.49
CA LEU A 281 18.26 16.74 -9.01
C LEU A 281 16.94 16.45 -9.71
N ASN A 282 15.89 16.21 -8.93
CA ASN A 282 14.54 15.98 -9.42
C ASN A 282 13.61 17.07 -8.90
N ALA A 283 12.74 17.57 -9.75
CA ALA A 283 11.65 18.45 -9.36
C ALA A 283 10.40 18.15 -10.18
N GLY A 284 9.24 18.25 -9.57
CA GLY A 284 8.00 18.00 -10.28
C GLY A 284 6.76 18.36 -9.50
N ALA A 285 5.66 18.37 -10.24
CA ALA A 285 4.33 18.43 -9.69
C ALA A 285 3.59 17.12 -9.98
N GLY A 286 2.71 16.76 -9.07
CA GLY A 286 1.81 15.61 -9.18
C GLY A 286 0.51 15.92 -8.47
N PHE A 287 -0.30 14.90 -8.24
CA PHE A 287 -1.56 15.06 -7.53
C PHE A 287 -1.99 13.74 -6.89
N HIS A 288 -2.97 13.80 -5.98
CA HIS A 288 -3.85 12.70 -5.67
C HIS A 288 -5.30 13.07 -6.03
N SER A 289 -6.11 12.08 -6.39
CA SER A 289 -7.56 12.22 -6.51
C SER A 289 -8.21 12.03 -5.16
N ASN A 290 -9.22 12.83 -4.87
CA ASN A 290 -10.10 12.63 -3.72
C ASN A 290 -11.20 11.61 -4.03
N ASP A 291 -11.87 11.12 -2.99
CA ASP A 291 -13.05 10.28 -3.13
C ASP A 291 -14.16 11.06 -3.86
N ALA A 292 -14.73 10.45 -4.90
CA ALA A 292 -15.79 11.07 -5.69
C ALA A 292 -16.97 11.54 -4.85
N ARG A 293 -17.29 10.83 -3.76
CA ARG A 293 -18.39 11.18 -2.85
C ARG A 293 -18.18 12.53 -2.18
N GLY A 294 -16.95 12.82 -1.75
CA GLY A 294 -16.58 14.11 -1.16
C GLY A 294 -16.62 15.26 -2.17
N THR A 295 -16.46 14.99 -3.47
CA THR A 295 -16.48 16.04 -4.50
C THR A 295 -17.87 16.60 -4.80
N VAL A 296 -18.93 15.89 -4.39
CA VAL A 296 -20.33 16.27 -4.61
C VAL A 296 -21.14 16.35 -3.32
N ILE A 297 -20.54 16.07 -2.17
CA ILE A 297 -21.21 16.08 -0.87
C ILE A 297 -21.90 17.43 -0.61
N ALA A 298 -23.05 17.39 0.03
CA ALA A 298 -23.80 18.57 0.47
C ALA A 298 -24.21 18.48 1.94
N ILE A 299 -24.41 17.25 2.45
CA ILE A 299 -24.75 16.99 3.85
C ILE A 299 -23.91 15.83 4.38
N ASP A 300 -23.56 15.89 5.66
CA ASP A 300 -22.93 14.77 6.36
C ASP A 300 -23.92 13.61 6.46
N PRO A 301 -23.52 12.38 6.05
CA PRO A 301 -24.47 11.24 6.04
C PRO A 301 -24.93 10.78 7.42
N LYS A 302 -24.17 11.07 8.48
CA LYS A 302 -24.45 10.62 9.85
C LYS A 302 -25.24 11.66 10.63
N SER A 303 -24.80 12.93 10.60
CA SER A 303 -25.44 14.01 11.33
C SER A 303 -26.56 14.73 10.54
N GLY A 304 -26.51 14.71 9.20
CA GLY A 304 -27.40 15.51 8.34
C GLY A 304 -26.99 16.97 8.20
N ASP A 305 -25.90 17.39 8.85
CA ASP A 305 -25.42 18.77 8.80
C ASP A 305 -24.85 19.11 7.41
N PRO A 306 -24.83 20.41 7.04
CA PRO A 306 -24.15 20.85 5.82
C PRO A 306 -22.67 20.42 5.80
N ALA A 307 -22.19 19.93 4.66
CA ALA A 307 -20.83 19.48 4.48
C ALA A 307 -20.18 20.15 3.26
N ASP A 308 -18.92 20.51 3.40
CA ASP A 308 -18.14 21.16 2.35
C ASP A 308 -17.60 20.14 1.33
N ARG A 309 -17.66 20.50 0.06
CA ARG A 309 -17.10 19.71 -1.04
C ARG A 309 -15.58 19.76 -1.02
N VAL A 310 -14.96 18.62 -1.35
CA VAL A 310 -13.52 18.54 -1.55
C VAL A 310 -13.17 18.68 -3.05
N PRO A 311 -11.99 19.27 -3.39
CA PRO A 311 -11.54 19.30 -4.78
C PRO A 311 -11.33 17.88 -5.31
N GLY A 312 -11.66 17.62 -6.59
CA GLY A 312 -11.49 16.30 -7.21
C GLY A 312 -10.04 15.86 -7.33
N LEU A 313 -9.13 16.80 -7.62
CA LEU A 313 -7.69 16.60 -7.70
C LEU A 313 -6.96 17.59 -6.79
N VAL A 314 -5.99 17.10 -6.03
CA VAL A 314 -5.19 17.91 -5.10
C VAL A 314 -3.73 17.89 -5.52
N ARG A 315 -3.17 19.06 -5.77
CA ARG A 315 -1.78 19.23 -6.20
C ARG A 315 -0.78 18.85 -5.12
N ALA A 316 0.22 18.08 -5.53
CA ALA A 316 1.47 17.88 -4.81
C ALA A 316 2.63 18.50 -5.61
N LYS A 317 3.67 18.96 -4.91
CA LYS A 317 4.93 19.45 -5.50
C LYS A 317 6.08 18.88 -4.71
N GLY A 318 7.11 18.42 -5.40
CA GLY A 318 8.27 17.84 -4.75
C GLY A 318 9.57 18.22 -5.45
N ALA A 319 10.64 18.23 -4.67
CA ALA A 319 12.00 18.32 -5.17
C ALA A 319 12.89 17.40 -4.33
N GLU A 320 13.90 16.84 -4.99
CA GLU A 320 14.85 15.89 -4.41
C GLU A 320 16.23 16.16 -4.98
N ALA A 321 17.26 16.02 -4.14
CA ALA A 321 18.65 15.96 -4.54
C ALA A 321 19.28 14.70 -3.97
N GLY A 322 20.05 13.97 -4.79
CA GLY A 322 20.65 12.73 -4.33
C GLY A 322 21.93 12.33 -5.03
N ILE A 323 22.56 11.33 -4.44
CA ILE A 323 23.79 10.70 -4.93
C ILE A 323 23.52 9.21 -4.99
N ARG A 324 23.91 8.59 -6.08
CA ARG A 324 23.97 7.13 -6.24
C ARG A 324 25.39 6.72 -6.61
N THR A 325 25.96 5.75 -5.89
CA THR A 325 27.37 5.37 -6.08
C THR A 325 27.60 3.87 -5.94
N GLU A 326 28.55 3.38 -6.72
CA GLU A 326 29.17 2.05 -6.63
C GLU A 326 30.70 2.18 -6.53
N ILE A 327 31.19 3.26 -5.90
CA ILE A 327 32.64 3.50 -5.75
C ILE A 327 33.32 2.36 -4.98
N ILE A 328 32.64 1.80 -4.00
CA ILE A 328 33.06 0.57 -3.32
C ILE A 328 32.54 -0.61 -4.14
N PRO A 329 33.42 -1.53 -4.59
CA PRO A 329 32.99 -2.68 -5.36
C PRO A 329 31.89 -3.49 -4.64
N ARG A 330 30.83 -3.85 -5.39
CA ARG A 330 29.69 -4.63 -4.89
C ARG A 330 28.83 -3.93 -3.84
N LEU A 331 29.05 -2.64 -3.58
CA LEU A 331 28.21 -1.81 -2.74
C LEU A 331 27.50 -0.75 -3.59
N GLN A 332 26.17 -0.82 -3.66
CA GLN A 332 25.33 0.25 -4.21
C GLN A 332 24.80 1.07 -3.04
N SER A 333 25.09 2.36 -3.04
CA SER A 333 24.59 3.29 -2.03
C SER A 333 23.85 4.43 -2.68
N THR A 334 22.72 4.78 -2.13
CA THR A 334 21.92 5.95 -2.53
C THR A 334 21.62 6.79 -1.29
N LEU A 335 21.92 8.08 -1.38
CA LEU A 335 21.57 9.07 -0.39
C LEU A 335 20.72 10.13 -1.07
N SER A 336 19.53 10.42 -0.54
CA SER A 336 18.69 11.50 -1.03
C SER A 336 18.16 12.40 0.09
N VAL A 337 17.94 13.65 -0.24
CA VAL A 337 17.21 14.62 0.58
C VAL A 337 16.07 15.18 -0.26
N TYR A 338 14.89 15.28 0.33
CA TYR A 338 13.70 15.68 -0.39
C TYR A 338 12.79 16.62 0.39
N GLY A 339 12.00 17.39 -0.36
CA GLY A 339 10.88 18.16 0.16
C GLY A 339 9.63 17.90 -0.67
N LEU A 340 8.49 17.72 0.00
CA LEU A 340 7.21 17.41 -0.62
C LEU A 340 6.12 18.26 0.03
N ASP A 341 5.38 19.04 -0.78
CA ASP A 341 4.24 19.85 -0.38
C ASP A 341 2.95 19.28 -0.95
N PHE A 342 1.94 19.11 -0.11
CA PHE A 342 0.57 18.81 -0.50
C PHE A 342 -0.32 20.03 -0.25
N ALA A 343 -1.21 20.33 -1.19
CA ALA A 343 -2.19 21.40 -1.01
C ALA A 343 -3.28 21.02 0.00
N SER A 344 -3.52 19.72 0.19
CA SER A 344 -4.43 19.16 1.20
C SER A 344 -4.00 17.73 1.51
N GLU A 345 -4.09 17.30 2.76
CA GLU A 345 -4.07 15.88 3.11
C GLU A 345 -5.46 15.30 2.89
N LEU A 346 -5.53 14.04 2.47
CA LEU A 346 -6.79 13.30 2.44
C LEU A 346 -7.01 12.64 3.80
N ILE A 347 -8.09 12.97 4.47
CA ILE A 347 -8.50 12.33 5.72
C ILE A 347 -9.81 11.59 5.45
N PHE A 348 -9.75 10.26 5.47
CA PHE A 348 -10.92 9.41 5.41
C PHE A 348 -11.37 9.05 6.83
N GLN A 349 -12.61 9.36 7.14
CA GLN A 349 -13.25 8.98 8.41
C GLN A 349 -14.13 7.75 8.16
N GLY A 350 -13.58 6.56 8.46
CA GLY A 350 -14.18 5.28 8.09
C GLY A 350 -15.56 5.03 8.68
N ASP A 351 -15.75 5.41 9.94
CA ASP A 351 -16.99 5.28 10.70
C ASP A 351 -18.06 6.33 10.32
N ALA A 352 -17.65 7.48 9.79
CA ALA A 352 -18.55 8.52 9.27
C ALA A 352 -18.84 8.35 7.77
N GLY A 353 -18.04 7.55 7.05
CA GLY A 353 -18.18 7.36 5.60
C GLY A 353 -18.01 8.63 4.79
N THR A 354 -17.27 9.60 5.33
CA THR A 354 -17.01 10.91 4.71
C THR A 354 -15.53 11.08 4.42
N THR A 355 -15.25 11.99 3.50
CA THR A 355 -13.90 12.48 3.22
C THR A 355 -13.88 13.96 3.48
N SER A 356 -13.03 14.43 4.37
CA SER A 356 -12.78 15.84 4.58
C SER A 356 -11.52 16.28 3.85
N ALA A 357 -11.52 17.51 3.31
CA ALA A 357 -10.30 18.14 2.86
C ALA A 357 -9.42 18.41 4.09
N GLY A 358 -8.27 17.74 4.13
CA GLY A 358 -7.31 17.99 5.18
C GLY A 358 -6.54 19.28 4.94
N ARG A 359 -5.80 19.69 5.94
CA ARG A 359 -4.94 20.89 5.95
C ARG A 359 -3.77 20.71 4.97
N PRO A 360 -3.23 21.81 4.38
CA PRO A 360 -2.03 21.73 3.56
C PRO A 360 -0.81 21.28 4.38
N SER A 361 0.04 20.44 3.79
CA SER A 361 1.15 19.85 4.52
C SER A 361 2.48 19.96 3.80
N ARG A 362 3.56 19.77 4.55
CA ARG A 362 4.94 19.65 4.06
C ARG A 362 5.64 18.48 4.73
N ARG A 363 6.36 17.71 3.91
CA ARG A 363 7.31 16.71 4.35
C ARG A 363 8.70 17.08 3.89
N VAL A 364 9.68 16.98 4.79
CA VAL A 364 11.11 17.11 4.46
C VAL A 364 11.81 15.91 5.05
N GLY A 365 12.61 15.21 4.25
CA GLY A 365 13.24 13.98 4.69
C GLY A 365 14.59 13.71 4.06
N ILE A 366 15.25 12.70 4.61
CA ILE A 366 16.49 12.11 4.15
C ILE A 366 16.32 10.60 4.10
N GLU A 367 16.82 10.00 3.03
CA GLU A 367 16.81 8.55 2.84
C GLU A 367 18.21 8.07 2.47
N PHE A 368 18.64 6.97 3.09
CA PHE A 368 19.91 6.33 2.85
C PHE A 368 19.72 4.84 2.68
N SER A 369 19.94 4.33 1.47
CA SER A 369 19.76 2.93 1.09
C SER A 369 21.06 2.32 0.62
N ASN A 370 21.34 1.11 1.08
CA ASN A 370 22.57 0.37 0.77
C ASN A 370 22.26 -1.08 0.44
N TYR A 371 22.80 -1.53 -0.66
CA TYR A 371 22.83 -2.93 -1.05
C TYR A 371 24.27 -3.38 -1.22
N TYR A 372 24.74 -4.26 -0.34
CA TYR A 372 26.12 -4.72 -0.29
C TYR A 372 26.23 -6.23 -0.45
N LYS A 373 26.98 -6.67 -1.42
CA LYS A 373 27.26 -8.09 -1.69
C LYS A 373 28.75 -8.37 -1.53
N PRO A 374 29.29 -8.40 -0.28
CA PRO A 374 30.74 -8.56 -0.04
C PRO A 374 31.29 -9.84 -0.60
N THR A 375 30.49 -10.91 -0.59
CA THR A 375 30.82 -12.23 -1.14
C THR A 375 29.68 -12.72 -2.04
N ASP A 376 29.89 -13.84 -2.74
CA ASP A 376 28.84 -14.39 -3.62
C ASP A 376 27.68 -15.06 -2.84
N TRP A 377 27.89 -15.32 -1.56
CA TRP A 377 26.93 -15.95 -0.67
C TRP A 377 26.30 -15.02 0.36
N LEU A 378 26.81 -13.80 0.57
CA LEU A 378 26.29 -12.84 1.56
C LEU A 378 25.77 -11.58 0.88
N THR A 379 24.55 -11.20 1.19
CA THR A 379 23.93 -9.93 0.82
C THR A 379 23.50 -9.18 2.09
N ILE A 380 23.83 -7.91 2.17
CA ILE A 380 23.42 -7.00 3.26
C ILE A 380 22.62 -5.86 2.66
N ASP A 381 21.40 -5.66 3.15
CA ASP A 381 20.53 -4.53 2.84
C ASP A 381 20.40 -3.65 4.09
N ALA A 382 20.65 -2.36 3.95
CA ALA A 382 20.55 -1.41 5.06
C ALA A 382 19.90 -0.11 4.59
N ASP A 383 18.69 0.16 5.10
CA ASP A 383 17.89 1.32 4.75
C ASP A 383 17.55 2.13 6.00
N ILE A 384 17.72 3.43 5.91
CA ILE A 384 17.34 4.39 6.96
C ILE A 384 16.62 5.55 6.29
N ALA A 385 15.46 5.91 6.81
CA ALA A 385 14.74 7.09 6.39
C ALA A 385 14.29 7.90 7.61
N TYR A 386 14.39 9.23 7.48
CA TYR A 386 13.89 10.16 8.47
C TYR A 386 13.12 11.27 7.78
N ALA A 387 11.88 11.53 8.22
CA ALA A 387 11.02 12.54 7.65
C ALA A 387 10.31 13.36 8.74
N LYS A 388 10.22 14.64 8.53
CA LYS A 388 9.39 15.56 9.32
C LYS A 388 8.17 15.94 8.48
N ALA A 389 7.00 15.45 8.89
CA ALA A 389 5.71 15.78 8.28
C ALA A 389 4.95 16.78 9.17
N ARG A 390 4.49 17.89 8.59
CA ARG A 390 3.77 18.94 9.33
C ARG A 390 2.73 19.62 8.46
N PHE A 391 1.63 20.06 9.06
CA PHE A 391 0.73 21.02 8.46
C PHE A 391 1.44 22.38 8.28
N ARG A 392 1.11 23.09 7.20
CA ARG A 392 1.75 24.37 6.83
C ARG A 392 1.02 25.59 7.35
N ASP A 393 -0.26 25.45 7.62
CA ASP A 393 -1.08 26.49 8.23
C ASP A 393 -0.75 26.67 9.73
N VAL A 394 -1.26 27.72 10.30
CA VAL A 394 -1.14 28.02 11.73
C VAL A 394 -2.51 27.76 12.37
N ASP A 395 -2.60 26.64 13.09
CA ASP A 395 -3.80 26.24 13.81
C ASP A 395 -3.43 26.04 15.30
N PRO A 396 -4.21 26.57 16.25
CA PRO A 396 -3.96 26.39 17.68
C PRO A 396 -4.00 24.93 18.14
N VAL A 397 -4.71 24.04 17.43
CA VAL A 397 -4.72 22.59 17.71
C VAL A 397 -3.34 21.96 17.50
N GLY A 398 -2.48 22.54 16.67
CA GLY A 398 -1.13 22.01 16.44
C GLY A 398 -0.82 21.81 14.96
N ARG A 399 0.42 21.36 14.70
CA ARG A 399 0.94 21.23 13.32
C ARG A 399 1.48 19.85 12.97
N ARG A 400 1.36 18.88 13.87
CA ARG A 400 1.78 17.50 13.59
C ARG A 400 0.71 16.79 12.78
N ILE A 401 1.14 15.88 11.91
CA ILE A 401 0.22 15.00 11.19
C ILE A 401 0.09 13.73 12.01
N PRO A 402 -1.10 13.42 12.55
CA PRO A 402 -1.31 12.21 13.34
C PRO A 402 -0.95 10.95 12.55
N GLY A 403 -0.26 10.01 13.19
CA GLY A 403 0.18 8.76 12.57
C GLY A 403 1.41 8.86 11.67
N ALA A 404 1.95 10.06 11.37
CA ALA A 404 3.14 10.23 10.54
C ALA A 404 4.40 9.70 11.23
N VAL A 405 4.95 8.59 10.75
CA VAL A 405 6.20 7.99 11.27
C VAL A 405 7.38 8.90 10.93
N GLU A 406 8.19 9.25 11.94
CA GLU A 406 9.31 10.19 11.77
C GLU A 406 10.60 9.48 11.35
N GLY A 407 10.86 8.26 11.82
CA GLY A 407 12.08 7.51 11.49
C GLY A 407 11.80 6.03 11.28
N VAL A 408 12.40 5.46 10.24
CA VAL A 408 12.37 4.04 9.97
C VAL A 408 13.76 3.53 9.66
N ALA A 409 14.07 2.29 10.07
CA ALA A 409 15.29 1.60 9.72
C ALA A 409 15.01 0.12 9.43
N SER A 410 15.66 -0.42 8.43
CA SER A 410 15.69 -1.85 8.09
C SER A 410 17.13 -2.29 7.88
N LEU A 411 17.50 -3.39 8.49
CA LEU A 411 18.79 -4.05 8.26
C LEU A 411 18.53 -5.52 8.03
N ALA A 412 18.93 -6.04 6.88
CA ALA A 412 18.82 -7.45 6.55
C ALA A 412 20.19 -8.02 6.12
N ALA A 413 20.49 -9.23 6.57
CA ALA A 413 21.58 -10.03 6.09
C ALA A 413 21.03 -11.35 5.55
N SER A 414 21.28 -11.63 4.28
CA SER A 414 20.83 -12.85 3.58
C SER A 414 22.02 -13.69 3.16
N VAL A 415 21.94 -14.97 3.43
CA VAL A 415 22.92 -15.99 3.04
C VAL A 415 22.29 -16.89 1.99
N ASP A 416 22.91 -16.94 0.81
CA ASP A 416 22.54 -17.82 -0.29
C ASP A 416 23.83 -18.47 -0.86
N ASN A 417 23.72 -19.64 -1.46
CA ASN A 417 24.86 -20.34 -2.07
C ASN A 417 26.02 -20.68 -1.11
N LEU A 418 25.76 -20.81 0.18
CA LEU A 418 26.72 -21.30 1.16
C LEU A 418 26.60 -22.84 1.29
N GLY A 419 26.99 -23.54 0.22
CA GLY A 419 26.72 -24.98 0.10
C GLY A 419 25.21 -25.26 0.10
N PRO A 420 24.73 -26.17 0.95
CA PRO A 420 23.30 -26.44 1.06
C PRO A 420 22.53 -25.45 1.94
N TYR A 421 23.22 -24.55 2.63
CA TYR A 421 22.60 -23.63 3.60
C TYR A 421 22.16 -22.33 2.95
N PHE A 422 21.01 -21.82 3.39
CA PHE A 422 20.52 -20.50 3.07
C PHE A 422 19.75 -19.92 4.25
N GLY A 423 19.58 -18.60 4.30
CA GLY A 423 18.86 -17.99 5.39
C GLY A 423 18.89 -16.47 5.31
N ALA A 424 18.21 -15.83 6.25
CA ALA A 424 18.24 -14.39 6.40
C ALA A 424 17.92 -13.99 7.84
N LEU A 425 18.44 -12.86 8.25
CA LEU A 425 18.06 -12.17 9.48
C LEU A 425 17.65 -10.74 9.12
N GLN A 426 16.50 -10.27 9.60
CA GLN A 426 15.97 -8.96 9.31
C GLN A 426 15.55 -8.23 10.59
N PHE A 427 16.18 -7.12 10.85
CA PHE A 427 15.81 -6.15 11.87
C PHE A 427 14.98 -5.03 11.24
N ARG A 428 13.89 -4.63 11.89
CA ARG A 428 13.06 -3.47 11.50
C ARG A 428 12.77 -2.60 12.72
N TYR A 429 12.84 -1.31 12.49
CA TYR A 429 12.53 -0.27 13.47
C TYR A 429 11.58 0.76 12.86
N PHE A 430 10.49 1.04 13.55
CA PHE A 430 9.60 2.18 13.28
C PHE A 430 9.63 3.08 14.50
N GLY A 431 10.00 4.34 14.30
CA GLY A 431 10.08 5.34 15.35
C GLY A 431 8.71 5.72 15.92
N PRO A 432 8.70 6.38 17.07
CA PRO A 432 7.49 6.95 17.66
C PRO A 432 6.92 8.03 16.74
N ARG A 433 5.57 8.15 16.72
CA ARG A 433 4.84 9.11 15.91
C ARG A 433 3.85 9.91 16.74
N PRO A 434 3.53 11.17 16.38
CA PRO A 434 2.44 11.90 17.00
C PRO A 434 1.12 11.19 16.73
N LEU A 435 0.22 11.15 17.70
CA LEU A 435 -1.13 10.61 17.54
C LEU A 435 -2.18 11.72 17.47
N ILE A 436 -1.81 12.95 17.87
CA ILE A 436 -2.61 14.18 17.74
C ILE A 436 -1.72 15.34 17.30
N GLU A 437 -2.34 16.43 16.84
CA GLU A 437 -1.69 17.54 16.15
C GLU A 437 -0.75 18.35 17.05
N ASP A 438 -1.05 18.49 18.34
CA ASP A 438 -0.23 19.22 19.32
C ASP A 438 0.97 18.41 19.83
N ASN A 439 1.04 17.11 19.47
CA ASN A 439 2.10 16.17 19.85
C ASN A 439 2.13 15.81 21.35
N SER A 440 1.09 16.10 22.12
CA SER A 440 1.02 15.72 23.53
C SER A 440 0.87 14.21 23.74
N VAL A 441 0.28 13.50 22.74
CA VAL A 441 0.14 12.06 22.74
C VAL A 441 0.97 11.46 21.60
N ARG A 442 1.83 10.48 21.93
CA ARG A 442 2.68 9.78 20.95
C ARG A 442 2.60 8.28 21.10
N SER A 443 2.77 7.56 20.01
CA SER A 443 3.01 6.11 20.03
C SER A 443 4.40 5.79 20.62
N LYS A 444 4.59 4.54 21.00
CA LYS A 444 5.94 3.97 21.21
C LYS A 444 6.55 3.54 19.86
N SER A 445 7.85 3.26 19.87
CA SER A 445 8.52 2.64 18.72
C SER A 445 8.12 1.16 18.58
N THR A 446 8.15 0.66 17.34
CA THR A 446 7.97 -0.76 17.05
C THR A 446 9.28 -1.33 16.52
N THR A 447 9.78 -2.37 17.18
CA THR A 447 11.02 -3.06 16.81
C THR A 447 10.74 -4.54 16.65
N THR A 448 11.17 -5.12 15.52
CA THR A 448 11.05 -6.55 15.24
C THR A 448 12.35 -7.11 14.70
N LEU A 449 12.66 -8.35 15.07
CA LEU A 449 13.71 -9.17 14.48
C LEU A 449 13.06 -10.44 13.96
N ASN A 450 13.21 -10.69 12.66
CA ASN A 450 12.74 -11.91 12.01
C ASN A 450 13.93 -12.66 11.44
N GLY A 451 13.85 -13.97 11.36
CA GLY A 451 14.91 -14.79 10.80
C GLY A 451 14.37 -16.01 10.08
N ARG A 452 15.14 -16.50 9.14
CA ARG A 452 14.91 -17.79 8.49
C ARG A 452 16.22 -18.53 8.32
N ALA A 453 16.16 -19.85 8.44
CA ALA A 453 17.27 -20.74 8.15
C ALA A 453 16.74 -21.94 7.35
N GLY A 454 17.43 -22.28 6.29
CA GLY A 454 17.03 -23.35 5.39
C GLY A 454 18.20 -24.24 4.98
N TYR A 455 17.85 -25.46 4.60
CA TYR A 455 18.76 -26.49 4.15
C TYR A 455 18.23 -27.16 2.87
N LYS A 456 19.06 -27.24 1.85
CA LYS A 456 18.80 -27.97 0.60
C LYS A 456 19.18 -29.45 0.82
N VAL A 457 18.19 -30.33 0.99
CA VAL A 457 18.38 -31.78 1.20
C VAL A 457 18.91 -32.46 -0.07
N GLY A 458 18.85 -31.78 -1.19
CA GLY A 458 19.31 -32.20 -2.50
C GLY A 458 19.00 -31.11 -3.51
N PRO A 459 19.15 -31.37 -4.81
CA PRO A 459 18.93 -30.36 -5.83
C PRO A 459 17.48 -29.86 -5.88
N ASN A 460 16.55 -30.70 -5.45
CA ASN A 460 15.11 -30.47 -5.66
C ASN A 460 14.31 -30.27 -4.38
N VAL A 461 14.86 -30.52 -3.20
CA VAL A 461 14.13 -30.44 -1.93
C VAL A 461 14.82 -29.50 -0.97
N SER A 462 14.05 -28.61 -0.34
CA SER A 462 14.55 -27.74 0.72
C SER A 462 13.58 -27.70 1.90
N VAL A 463 14.15 -27.58 3.10
CA VAL A 463 13.44 -27.36 4.35
C VAL A 463 13.87 -25.99 4.89
N GLU A 464 12.90 -25.20 5.34
CA GLU A 464 13.13 -23.87 5.89
C GLU A 464 12.36 -23.71 7.20
N VAL A 465 13.00 -23.14 8.20
CA VAL A 465 12.38 -22.67 9.44
C VAL A 465 12.42 -21.15 9.45
N GLU A 466 11.27 -20.53 9.70
CA GLU A 466 11.12 -19.09 9.84
C GLU A 466 10.74 -18.76 11.29
N GLY A 467 11.35 -17.74 11.85
CA GLY A 467 11.03 -17.19 13.17
C GLY A 467 10.64 -15.73 13.04
N PHE A 468 9.51 -15.38 13.61
CA PHE A 468 8.97 -14.01 13.60
C PHE A 468 9.03 -13.42 15.00
N ASN A 469 9.27 -12.10 15.06
CA ASN A 469 9.39 -11.37 16.33
C ASN A 469 10.29 -12.09 17.35
N LEU A 470 11.50 -12.48 16.94
CA LEU A 470 12.45 -13.27 17.76
C LEU A 470 12.78 -12.59 19.11
N LEU A 471 12.71 -11.25 19.15
CA LEU A 471 12.88 -10.46 20.37
C LEU A 471 11.68 -10.54 21.31
N ASN A 472 10.57 -11.13 20.86
CA ASN A 472 9.28 -11.14 21.56
C ASN A 472 8.85 -9.74 22.02
N SER A 473 9.07 -8.75 21.15
CA SER A 473 8.72 -7.36 21.41
C SER A 473 7.20 -7.23 21.61
N LYS A 474 6.81 -6.50 22.66
CA LYS A 474 5.41 -6.21 22.96
C LYS A 474 4.97 -4.87 22.34
N SER A 475 5.43 -4.56 21.15
CA SER A 475 5.09 -3.34 20.43
C SER A 475 3.69 -3.42 19.79
N SER A 476 3.21 -2.27 19.35
CA SER A 476 1.98 -2.14 18.55
C SER A 476 2.29 -2.18 17.05
N ALA A 477 1.43 -2.80 16.26
CA ALA A 477 1.44 -2.69 14.81
C ALA A 477 0.95 -1.31 14.38
N ILE A 478 -0.09 -0.81 15.05
CA ILE A 478 -0.67 0.51 14.84
C ILE A 478 -1.23 1.06 16.16
N ASP A 479 -1.19 2.39 16.32
CA ASP A 479 -1.78 3.11 17.43
C ASP A 479 -2.54 4.31 16.90
N TYR A 480 -3.69 4.60 17.51
CA TYR A 480 -4.53 5.78 17.30
C TYR A 480 -4.89 6.40 18.64
N TYR A 481 -5.32 7.64 18.65
CA TYR A 481 -5.85 8.30 19.83
C TYR A 481 -7.21 8.90 19.50
N TYR A 482 -8.24 8.35 20.13
CA TYR A 482 -9.63 8.80 19.95
C TYR A 482 -10.49 8.40 21.14
N GLN A 483 -11.73 8.89 21.15
CA GLN A 483 -12.72 8.61 22.17
C GLN A 483 -13.45 7.30 21.87
N SER A 484 -13.60 6.46 22.89
CA SER A 484 -14.38 5.22 22.83
C SER A 484 -15.07 4.95 24.16
N ARG A 485 -16.05 4.07 24.15
CA ARG A 485 -16.80 3.70 25.35
C ARG A 485 -16.93 2.19 25.46
N LEU A 486 -16.47 1.63 26.58
CA LEU A 486 -16.74 0.25 26.96
C LEU A 486 -18.12 0.12 27.66
N PRO A 487 -18.72 -1.09 27.73
CA PRO A 487 -20.07 -1.29 28.27
C PRO A 487 -20.30 -0.73 29.68
N ASN A 488 -19.25 -0.74 30.52
CA ASN A 488 -19.35 -0.33 31.92
C ASN A 488 -18.86 1.12 32.18
N GLU A 489 -18.53 1.87 31.13
CA GLU A 489 -18.06 3.25 31.24
C GLU A 489 -19.19 4.26 31.18
N GLY A 490 -18.91 5.48 31.68
CA GLY A 490 -19.86 6.58 31.63
C GLY A 490 -20.32 6.94 30.20
N PRO A 491 -21.45 7.68 30.05
CA PRO A 491 -22.04 7.91 28.74
C PRO A 491 -21.16 8.70 27.77
N ASN A 492 -20.21 9.47 28.27
CA ASN A 492 -19.31 10.26 27.43
C ASN A 492 -18.10 9.47 26.92
N GLY A 493 -17.88 8.22 27.38
CA GLY A 493 -16.66 7.49 27.04
C GLY A 493 -15.37 8.19 27.47
N GLU A 494 -14.23 7.69 27.00
CA GLU A 494 -12.91 8.22 27.35
C GLU A 494 -11.98 8.31 26.14
N ASN A 495 -11.17 9.36 26.08
CA ASN A 495 -10.08 9.48 25.11
C ASN A 495 -8.90 8.63 25.55
N ASP A 496 -8.41 7.76 24.67
CA ASP A 496 -7.28 6.88 24.96
C ASP A 496 -6.50 6.50 23.71
N ILE A 497 -5.32 5.93 23.93
CA ILE A 497 -4.58 5.25 22.86
C ILE A 497 -5.26 3.90 22.59
N HIS A 498 -5.67 3.70 21.36
CA HIS A 498 -6.18 2.44 20.85
C HIS A 498 -5.09 1.79 20.00
N PHE A 499 -4.76 0.54 20.30
CA PHE A 499 -3.66 -0.13 19.63
C PHE A 499 -4.04 -1.52 19.14
N HIS A 500 -3.43 -1.92 18.03
CA HIS A 500 -3.41 -3.30 17.57
C HIS A 500 -2.00 -3.88 17.81
N PRO A 501 -1.85 -4.96 18.60
CA PRO A 501 -0.54 -5.50 18.91
C PRO A 501 0.10 -6.20 17.72
N ILE A 502 1.44 -6.21 17.66
CA ILE A 502 2.14 -7.19 16.79
C ILE A 502 2.00 -8.60 17.39
N GLU A 503 2.10 -9.61 16.52
CA GLU A 503 2.12 -11.01 16.95
C GLU A 503 3.28 -11.25 17.94
N SER A 504 3.06 -12.13 18.91
CA SER A 504 4.11 -12.69 19.74
C SER A 504 5.12 -13.45 18.88
N ARG A 505 6.27 -13.81 19.46
CA ARG A 505 7.24 -14.67 18.78
C ARG A 505 6.53 -15.93 18.27
N SER A 506 6.74 -16.25 17.00
CA SER A 506 6.16 -17.42 16.36
C SER A 506 7.14 -18.07 15.38
N ALA A 507 6.93 -19.35 15.08
CA ALA A 507 7.74 -20.11 14.17
C ALA A 507 6.89 -20.82 13.11
N ARG A 508 7.50 -21.01 11.92
CA ARG A 508 6.93 -21.77 10.80
C ARG A 508 7.97 -22.70 10.20
N LEU A 509 7.50 -23.82 9.69
CA LEU A 509 8.30 -24.80 8.96
C LEU A 509 7.74 -24.93 7.54
N THR A 510 8.59 -24.86 6.56
CA THR A 510 8.23 -24.99 5.14
C THR A 510 9.06 -26.06 4.45
N LEU A 511 8.42 -26.98 3.77
CA LEU A 511 9.01 -27.95 2.87
C LEU A 511 8.72 -27.57 1.43
N THR A 512 9.73 -27.47 0.59
CA THR A 512 9.58 -27.16 -0.83
C THR A 512 10.24 -28.24 -1.68
N ALA A 513 9.50 -28.78 -2.65
CA ALA A 513 10.00 -29.70 -3.68
C ALA A 513 9.86 -29.06 -5.07
N ARG A 514 10.93 -29.15 -5.88
CA ARG A 514 11.00 -28.69 -7.29
C ARG A 514 11.24 -29.90 -8.19
N PHE A 515 10.57 -29.96 -9.34
CA PHE A 515 10.66 -31.06 -10.32
C PHE A 515 10.45 -30.48 -11.73
#